data_d07d41cf986f3b32ee42e8865edf3426
#
_entry.id   d07d41cf986f3b32ee42e8865edf3426
#
_cell.length_a   1.000
_cell.length_b   1.000
_cell.length_c   1.000
_cell.angle_alpha   90.00
_cell.angle_beta   90.00
_cell.angle_gamma   90.00
#
_symmetry.space_group_name_H-M   'P 1'
#
loop_
_entity.id
_entity.type
_entity.pdbx_description
1 polymer ?
#
loop_
_entity_poly.entity_id
_entity_poly.type
_entity_poly.pdbx_seq_one_letter_code
_entity_poly.pdbx_strand_id
1 'polypeptide(L)'
;WLTIGRWARSVEAIMPEICEHGISIKSGRHLLIDGIADPVDYGLGNCADNGDQQSIALLTGANSGGKTTMLELLAHCTILAHMGLPVPAKSAKVGRIESLHVLAKAGGTQSAGALEQTLLQLAEVVSNSNSKLILADELEAITEPGAGARIIAGMLEAAESHSGTCMLLVTHLAPAIVEAAGKEMRTDGIEARGLDENLELIVDRTPRRNHLARSTPELIVRRLVERSNGDARDVFTSILGRF
;
A
#
# COMPACT_ATOMS: atom_id res chain seq x y z
N TRP A 1 25.32 -1.14 20.32
CA TRP A 1 24.29 -0.25 20.90
C TRP A 1 24.57 1.21 20.63
N LEU A 2 25.81 1.71 20.79
CA LEU A 2 26.12 3.12 20.51
C LEU A 2 25.81 3.54 19.07
N THR A 3 26.10 2.67 18.08
CA THR A 3 25.82 2.92 16.67
C THR A 3 24.32 2.98 16.41
N ILE A 4 23.55 2.04 16.97
CA ILE A 4 22.09 2.03 16.86
C ILE A 4 21.49 3.28 17.50
N GLY A 5 21.98 3.69 18.69
CA GLY A 5 21.52 4.90 19.36
C GLY A 5 21.83 6.19 18.59
N ARG A 6 22.97 6.25 17.89
CA ARG A 6 23.31 7.38 17.00
C ARG A 6 22.39 7.42 15.78
N TRP A 7 22.19 6.26 15.13
CA TRP A 7 21.28 6.12 14.01
C TRP A 7 19.85 6.50 14.41
N ALA A 8 19.32 5.92 15.49
CA ALA A 8 17.99 6.24 15.97
C ALA A 8 17.76 7.73 16.19
N ARG A 9 18.79 8.40 16.74
CA ARG A 9 18.77 9.84 16.96
C ARG A 9 18.81 10.65 15.65
N SER A 10 19.59 10.20 14.66
CA SER A 10 19.70 10.88 13.37
C SER A 10 18.43 10.82 12.53
N VAL A 11 17.59 9.77 12.70
CA VAL A 11 16.31 9.60 11.99
C VAL A 11 15.08 9.83 12.90
N GLU A 12 15.29 10.35 14.11
CA GLU A 12 14.23 10.58 15.11
C GLU A 12 13.40 9.34 15.41
N ALA A 13 14.03 8.16 15.39
CA ALA A 13 13.36 6.91 15.65
C ALA A 13 13.01 6.72 17.12
N ILE A 14 11.89 6.05 17.38
CA ILE A 14 11.39 5.74 18.74
C ILE A 14 11.21 4.24 18.93
N MET A 15 11.19 3.79 20.19
CA MET A 15 10.82 2.42 20.50
C MET A 15 9.32 2.24 20.30
N PRO A 16 8.88 1.26 19.49
CA PRO A 16 7.45 1.00 19.28
C PRO A 16 6.83 0.32 20.50
N GLU A 17 5.54 0.57 20.73
CA GLU A 17 4.72 -0.28 21.61
C GLU A 17 4.38 -1.59 20.91
N ILE A 18 4.44 -2.70 21.64
CA ILE A 18 3.98 -4.00 21.15
C ILE A 18 2.51 -4.18 21.55
N CYS A 19 1.65 -4.38 20.56
CA CYS A 19 0.22 -4.66 20.73
C CYS A 19 -0.13 -6.10 20.30
N GLU A 20 -1.38 -6.49 20.39
CA GLU A 20 -1.77 -7.87 20.07
C GLU A 20 -1.76 -8.12 18.57
N HIS A 21 -2.36 -7.20 17.77
CA HIS A 21 -2.63 -7.46 16.37
C HIS A 21 -2.73 -6.16 15.57
N GLY A 22 -2.01 -6.10 14.44
CA GLY A 22 -2.06 -4.96 13.53
C GLY A 22 -0.81 -4.09 13.58
N ILE A 23 -0.92 -2.90 13.02
CA ILE A 23 0.13 -1.89 12.99
C ILE A 23 -0.48 -0.50 13.02
N SER A 24 0.12 0.43 13.76
CA SER A 24 -0.22 1.86 13.73
C SER A 24 1.07 2.67 13.75
N ILE A 25 1.20 3.59 12.81
CA ILE A 25 2.36 4.46 12.66
C ILE A 25 1.86 5.89 12.51
N LYS A 26 2.44 6.81 13.30
CA LYS A 26 2.22 8.25 13.17
C LYS A 26 3.53 8.95 12.80
N SER A 27 3.46 9.77 11.78
CA SER A 27 4.61 10.49 11.20
C SER A 27 5.77 9.53 10.87
N GLY A 28 5.44 8.36 10.32
CA GLY A 28 6.43 7.40 9.85
C GLY A 28 7.18 7.92 8.63
N ARG A 29 8.49 7.68 8.57
CA ARG A 29 9.35 8.10 7.46
C ARG A 29 10.08 6.92 6.87
N HIS A 30 10.05 6.81 5.55
CA HIS A 30 10.75 5.75 4.84
C HIS A 30 12.26 5.92 4.93
N LEU A 31 12.97 4.85 5.31
CA LEU A 31 14.42 4.92 5.60
C LEU A 31 15.31 5.02 4.35
N LEU A 32 14.84 4.55 3.19
CA LEU A 32 15.62 4.42 1.97
C LEU A 32 15.32 5.50 0.93
N ILE A 33 14.55 6.54 1.30
CA ILE A 33 14.34 7.70 0.44
C ILE A 33 15.47 8.71 0.71
N ASP A 34 16.15 9.11 -0.35
CA ASP A 34 17.18 10.17 -0.27
C ASP A 34 16.54 11.50 0.17
N GLY A 35 17.18 12.16 1.14
CA GLY A 35 16.68 13.40 1.71
C GLY A 35 15.68 13.20 2.85
N ILE A 36 14.71 14.10 2.96
CA ILE A 36 13.67 14.07 4.00
C ILE A 36 12.39 13.46 3.40
N ALA A 37 12.10 12.21 3.76
CA ALA A 37 10.84 11.58 3.38
C ALA A 37 9.65 12.28 4.05
N ASP A 38 8.56 12.48 3.30
CA ASP A 38 7.31 12.98 3.85
C ASP A 38 6.80 12.04 4.95
N PRO A 39 6.38 12.58 6.10
CA PRO A 39 5.83 11.77 7.18
C PRO A 39 4.45 11.25 6.80
N VAL A 40 4.18 9.99 7.15
CA VAL A 40 2.93 9.31 6.82
C VAL A 40 2.29 8.72 8.08
N ASP A 41 0.98 8.85 8.18
CA ASP A 41 0.17 8.22 9.22
C ASP A 41 -0.60 7.05 8.60
N TYR A 42 -0.55 5.87 9.25
CA TYR A 42 -1.35 4.73 8.84
C TYR A 42 -1.62 3.77 10.00
N GLY A 43 -2.80 3.13 9.97
CA GLY A 43 -3.16 2.13 10.98
C GLY A 43 -4.05 1.02 10.42
N LEU A 44 -3.79 -0.22 10.86
CA LEU A 44 -4.47 -1.43 10.45
C LEU A 44 -4.63 -2.38 11.65
N GLY A 45 -5.79 -3.01 11.79
CA GLY A 45 -6.08 -3.91 12.91
C GLY A 45 -6.21 -3.22 14.26
N ASN A 46 -6.13 -3.97 15.35
CA ASN A 46 -6.40 -3.49 16.72
C ASN A 46 -5.40 -2.44 17.23
N CYS A 47 -4.24 -2.30 16.59
CA CYS A 47 -3.27 -1.26 16.94
C CYS A 47 -3.69 0.13 16.43
N ALA A 48 -4.66 0.20 15.51
CA ALA A 48 -5.13 1.48 14.98
C ALA A 48 -5.90 2.27 16.05
N ASP A 49 -5.51 3.53 16.27
CA ASP A 49 -6.06 4.37 17.34
C ASP A 49 -7.53 4.79 17.16
N ASN A 50 -8.15 4.51 16.01
CA ASN A 50 -9.47 5.03 15.64
C ASN A 50 -10.65 4.10 15.96
N GLY A 51 -10.45 3.06 16.77
CA GLY A 51 -11.52 2.13 17.17
C GLY A 51 -12.00 1.18 16.06
N ASP A 52 -11.43 1.29 14.88
CA ASP A 52 -11.74 0.43 13.75
C ASP A 52 -10.73 -0.71 13.69
N GLN A 53 -11.23 -1.88 14.00
CA GLN A 53 -10.45 -3.11 14.10
C GLN A 53 -10.29 -3.85 12.77
N GLN A 54 -10.62 -3.20 11.64
CA GLN A 54 -10.48 -3.84 10.34
C GLN A 54 -9.02 -4.21 10.07
N SER A 55 -8.80 -5.50 9.94
CA SER A 55 -7.47 -6.09 9.74
C SER A 55 -7.09 -6.18 8.26
N ILE A 56 -8.05 -6.02 7.35
CA ILE A 56 -7.84 -6.08 5.91
C ILE A 56 -8.27 -4.77 5.28
N ALA A 57 -7.41 -4.22 4.42
CA ALA A 57 -7.67 -2.99 3.68
C ALA A 57 -7.11 -3.06 2.25
N LEU A 58 -7.83 -2.41 1.33
CA LEU A 58 -7.37 -2.10 -0.02
C LEU A 58 -6.74 -0.71 -0.02
N LEU A 59 -5.62 -0.52 -0.72
CA LEU A 59 -4.98 0.78 -0.90
C LEU A 59 -4.98 1.17 -2.37
N THR A 60 -5.61 2.31 -2.66
CA THR A 60 -5.77 2.84 -4.02
C THR A 60 -5.03 4.17 -4.19
N GLY A 61 -4.95 4.67 -5.42
CA GLY A 61 -4.37 5.98 -5.70
C GLY A 61 -3.39 6.00 -6.86
N ALA A 62 -2.80 7.16 -7.11
CA ALA A 62 -1.88 7.40 -8.21
C ALA A 62 -0.65 6.47 -8.19
N ASN A 63 -0.13 6.09 -9.37
CA ASN A 63 1.06 5.23 -9.47
C ASN A 63 2.31 5.84 -8.84
N SER A 64 2.45 7.17 -8.88
CA SER A 64 3.53 7.92 -8.21
C SER A 64 3.15 8.37 -6.79
N GLY A 65 2.05 7.87 -6.23
CA GLY A 65 1.50 8.31 -4.95
C GLY A 65 2.26 7.82 -3.72
N GLY A 66 3.18 6.86 -3.88
CA GLY A 66 3.93 6.28 -2.76
C GLY A 66 3.27 5.04 -2.14
N LYS A 67 2.36 4.35 -2.87
CA LYS A 67 1.70 3.12 -2.38
C LYS A 67 2.70 2.02 -2.01
N THR A 68 3.62 1.70 -2.92
CA THR A 68 4.71 0.73 -2.68
C THR A 68 5.60 1.19 -1.51
N THR A 69 5.97 2.47 -1.50
CA THR A 69 6.76 3.07 -0.41
C THR A 69 6.06 2.94 0.96
N MET A 70 4.72 3.03 0.99
CA MET A 70 3.93 2.80 2.19
C MET A 70 4.06 1.34 2.65
N LEU A 71 3.92 0.36 1.74
CA LEU A 71 4.11 -1.05 2.09
C LEU A 71 5.52 -1.31 2.66
N GLU A 72 6.54 -0.74 2.02
CA GLU A 72 7.94 -0.85 2.48
C GLU A 72 8.12 -0.21 3.87
N LEU A 73 7.55 0.95 4.13
CA LEU A 73 7.58 1.59 5.45
C LEU A 73 6.96 0.69 6.53
N LEU A 74 5.80 0.10 6.26
CA LEU A 74 5.14 -0.81 7.20
C LEU A 74 5.98 -2.08 7.44
N ALA A 75 6.59 -2.63 6.37
CA ALA A 75 7.50 -3.78 6.49
C ALA A 75 8.73 -3.43 7.34
N HIS A 76 9.39 -2.30 7.07
CA HIS A 76 10.56 -1.85 7.84
C HIS A 76 10.22 -1.65 9.31
N CYS A 77 9.12 -0.97 9.64
CA CYS A 77 8.69 -0.77 11.02
C CYS A 77 8.40 -2.10 11.71
N THR A 78 7.76 -3.03 11.02
CA THR A 78 7.46 -4.37 11.55
C THR A 78 8.74 -5.15 11.84
N ILE A 79 9.69 -5.20 10.90
CA ILE A 79 10.96 -5.90 11.06
C ILE A 79 11.76 -5.29 12.22
N LEU A 80 11.93 -3.97 12.25
CA LEU A 80 12.68 -3.29 13.31
C LEU A 80 12.07 -3.54 14.68
N ALA A 81 10.73 -3.46 14.80
CA ALA A 81 10.03 -3.72 16.05
C ALA A 81 10.28 -5.14 16.58
N HIS A 82 10.22 -6.17 15.71
CA HIS A 82 10.46 -7.56 16.09
C HIS A 82 11.94 -7.85 16.38
N MET A 83 12.85 -7.02 15.86
CA MET A 83 14.27 -7.05 16.24
C MET A 83 14.55 -6.32 17.56
N GLY A 84 13.56 -5.70 18.21
CA GLY A 84 13.74 -4.87 19.39
C GLY A 84 14.48 -3.56 19.11
N LEU A 85 14.35 -3.03 17.89
CA LEU A 85 14.99 -1.80 17.43
C LEU A 85 14.00 -0.64 17.34
N PRO A 86 14.49 0.62 17.46
CA PRO A 86 13.67 1.80 17.20
C PRO A 86 13.16 1.84 15.77
N VAL A 87 11.96 2.42 15.58
CA VAL A 87 11.31 2.62 14.28
C VAL A 87 11.25 4.10 13.90
N PRO A 88 11.36 4.47 12.61
CA PRO A 88 11.43 5.85 12.14
C PRO A 88 10.04 6.50 12.13
N ALA A 89 9.49 6.79 13.29
CA ALA A 89 8.16 7.36 13.48
C ALA A 89 8.10 8.20 14.76
N LYS A 90 7.12 9.10 14.88
CA LYS A 90 6.86 9.82 16.14
C LYS A 90 6.09 8.98 17.15
N SER A 91 5.26 8.04 16.67
CA SER A 91 4.58 7.04 17.48
C SER A 91 4.36 5.79 16.63
N ALA A 92 4.53 4.61 17.22
CA ALA A 92 4.27 3.36 16.56
C ALA A 92 3.77 2.28 17.54
N LYS A 93 2.79 1.52 17.09
CA LYS A 93 2.32 0.29 17.73
C LYS A 93 2.42 -0.83 16.71
N VAL A 94 3.02 -1.95 17.07
CA VAL A 94 3.24 -3.08 16.16
C VAL A 94 2.75 -4.35 16.82
N GLY A 95 1.87 -5.06 16.13
CA GLY A 95 1.32 -6.34 16.59
C GLY A 95 2.37 -7.44 16.62
N ARG A 96 2.18 -8.39 17.50
CA ARG A 96 2.98 -9.62 17.50
C ARG A 96 2.57 -10.47 16.31
N ILE A 97 3.49 -10.73 15.41
CA ILE A 97 3.29 -11.60 14.26
C ILE A 97 4.34 -12.70 14.23
N GLU A 98 3.97 -13.85 13.71
CA GLU A 98 4.88 -14.98 13.47
C GLU A 98 5.50 -14.92 12.08
N SER A 99 4.83 -14.24 11.14
CA SER A 99 5.34 -14.07 9.79
C SER A 99 4.95 -12.75 9.15
N LEU A 100 5.89 -12.20 8.35
CA LEU A 100 5.68 -11.06 7.47
C LEU A 100 5.82 -11.52 6.02
N HIS A 101 4.79 -11.29 5.22
CA HIS A 101 4.79 -11.60 3.80
C HIS A 101 4.72 -10.31 2.99
N VAL A 102 5.73 -10.07 2.15
CA VAL A 102 5.77 -8.95 1.21
C VAL A 102 5.68 -9.54 -0.19
N LEU A 103 4.54 -9.32 -0.83
CA LEU A 103 4.20 -9.85 -2.14
C LEU A 103 4.27 -8.71 -3.15
N ALA A 104 5.36 -8.63 -3.87
CA ALA A 104 5.57 -7.60 -4.88
C ALA A 104 5.06 -8.07 -6.25
N LYS A 105 4.69 -7.09 -7.08
CA LYS A 105 4.36 -7.30 -8.50
C LYS A 105 5.45 -8.12 -9.17
N ALA A 106 5.09 -9.26 -9.75
CA ALA A 106 6.01 -10.05 -10.54
C ALA A 106 6.34 -9.29 -11.85
N GLY A 107 7.61 -8.96 -12.03
CA GLY A 107 8.07 -8.29 -13.25
C GLY A 107 8.09 -9.24 -14.46
N GLY A 108 7.52 -8.82 -15.58
CA GLY A 108 7.60 -9.53 -16.87
C GLY A 108 6.28 -10.09 -17.38
N THR A 109 6.27 -10.56 -18.64
CA THR A 109 5.16 -11.29 -19.26
C THR A 109 4.97 -12.63 -18.55
N GLN A 110 3.88 -12.76 -17.82
CA GLN A 110 3.64 -13.96 -17.03
C GLN A 110 3.03 -15.08 -17.88
N SER A 111 3.69 -16.23 -17.85
CA SER A 111 3.12 -17.49 -18.36
C SER A 111 2.01 -17.98 -17.43
N ALA A 112 1.09 -18.81 -17.94
CA ALA A 112 0.06 -19.46 -17.12
C ALA A 112 0.62 -20.18 -15.88
N GLY A 113 1.83 -20.73 -15.97
CA GLY A 113 2.50 -21.38 -14.85
C GLY A 113 2.95 -20.41 -13.76
N ALA A 114 3.30 -19.16 -14.10
CA ALA A 114 3.65 -18.15 -13.09
C ALA A 114 2.41 -17.69 -12.29
N LEU A 115 1.26 -17.57 -12.94
CA LEU A 115 -0.02 -17.33 -12.26
C LEU A 115 -0.32 -18.45 -11.27
N GLU A 116 -0.25 -19.72 -11.71
CA GLU A 116 -0.50 -20.87 -10.86
C GLU A 116 0.39 -20.88 -9.63
N GLN A 117 1.70 -20.65 -9.79
CA GLN A 117 2.64 -20.58 -8.67
C GLN A 117 2.30 -19.46 -7.70
N THR A 118 1.96 -18.27 -8.19
CA THR A 118 1.56 -17.14 -7.34
C THR A 118 0.29 -17.47 -6.56
N LEU A 119 -0.70 -18.09 -7.19
CA LEU A 119 -1.94 -18.50 -6.53
C LEU A 119 -1.69 -19.57 -5.44
N LEU A 120 -0.81 -20.54 -5.70
CA LEU A 120 -0.42 -21.54 -4.71
C LEU A 120 0.28 -20.92 -3.50
N GLN A 121 1.22 -20.01 -3.74
CA GLN A 121 1.91 -19.28 -2.67
C GLN A 121 0.92 -18.44 -1.83
N LEU A 122 0.02 -17.72 -2.49
CA LEU A 122 -1.00 -16.92 -1.80
C LEU A 122 -1.94 -17.81 -0.98
N ALA A 123 -2.39 -18.93 -1.54
CA ALA A 123 -3.25 -19.87 -0.83
C ALA A 123 -2.56 -20.45 0.41
N GLU A 124 -1.28 -20.80 0.32
CA GLU A 124 -0.49 -21.27 1.46
C GLU A 124 -0.36 -20.19 2.54
N VAL A 125 -0.03 -18.96 2.15
CA VAL A 125 0.09 -17.83 3.08
C VAL A 125 -1.23 -17.54 3.77
N VAL A 126 -2.34 -17.51 3.02
CA VAL A 126 -3.66 -17.15 3.55
C VAL A 126 -4.24 -18.26 4.43
N SER A 127 -4.08 -19.53 4.06
CA SER A 127 -4.66 -20.67 4.79
C SER A 127 -3.94 -21.01 6.10
N ASN A 128 -2.73 -20.51 6.31
CA ASN A 128 -2.02 -20.71 7.57
C ASN A 128 -2.72 -19.91 8.70
N SER A 129 -2.95 -20.53 9.86
CA SER A 129 -3.62 -19.90 11.01
C SER A 129 -2.71 -19.01 11.88
N ASN A 130 -1.42 -18.95 11.60
CA ASN A 130 -0.45 -18.15 12.33
C ASN A 130 -0.75 -16.65 12.23
N SER A 131 -0.39 -15.90 13.27
CA SER A 131 -0.47 -14.44 13.25
C SER A 131 0.49 -13.85 12.21
N LYS A 132 -0.04 -13.03 11.27
CA LYS A 132 0.74 -12.56 10.13
C LYS A 132 0.35 -11.17 9.66
N LEU A 133 1.32 -10.50 9.04
CA LEU A 133 1.10 -9.28 8.25
C LEU A 133 1.41 -9.58 6.77
N ILE A 134 0.43 -9.35 5.91
CA ILE A 134 0.56 -9.51 4.46
C ILE A 134 0.53 -8.12 3.82
N LEU A 135 1.58 -7.76 3.12
CA LEU A 135 1.73 -6.53 2.36
C LEU A 135 1.86 -6.90 0.89
N ALA A 136 0.84 -6.60 0.10
CA ALA A 136 0.76 -7.05 -1.29
C ALA A 136 0.65 -5.86 -2.25
N ASP A 137 1.42 -5.88 -3.35
CA ASP A 137 1.47 -4.82 -4.35
C ASP A 137 1.03 -5.33 -5.72
N GLU A 138 -0.11 -4.81 -6.21
CA GLU A 138 -0.65 -5.03 -7.56
C GLU A 138 -0.67 -6.50 -8.02
N LEU A 139 -1.23 -7.40 -7.20
CA LEU A 139 -1.31 -8.84 -7.51
C LEU A 139 -2.13 -9.12 -8.78
N GLU A 140 -3.05 -8.23 -9.13
CA GLU A 140 -3.88 -8.32 -10.33
C GLU A 140 -3.11 -8.25 -11.66
N ALA A 141 -1.88 -7.77 -11.65
CA ALA A 141 -1.06 -7.68 -12.85
C ALA A 141 -0.78 -9.05 -13.54
N ILE A 142 -1.20 -10.13 -12.90
CA ILE A 142 -0.95 -11.52 -13.33
C ILE A 142 -1.97 -12.02 -14.36
N THR A 143 -3.18 -11.43 -14.42
CA THR A 143 -4.28 -11.90 -15.28
C THR A 143 -5.16 -10.74 -15.75
N GLU A 144 -6.20 -11.05 -16.53
CA GLU A 144 -7.18 -10.05 -16.93
C GLU A 144 -7.92 -9.45 -15.71
N PRO A 145 -8.30 -8.16 -15.74
CA PRO A 145 -8.82 -7.46 -14.56
C PRO A 145 -10.02 -8.13 -13.89
N GLY A 146 -10.99 -8.62 -14.67
CA GLY A 146 -12.18 -9.25 -14.12
C GLY A 146 -11.92 -10.59 -13.44
N ALA A 147 -11.00 -11.42 -13.97
CA ALA A 147 -10.59 -12.65 -13.32
C ALA A 147 -9.73 -12.34 -12.09
N GLY A 148 -8.81 -11.38 -12.19
CA GLY A 148 -7.99 -10.93 -11.07
C GLY A 148 -8.82 -10.46 -9.88
N ALA A 149 -9.84 -9.64 -10.11
CA ALA A 149 -10.73 -9.16 -9.06
C ALA A 149 -11.43 -10.31 -8.30
N ARG A 150 -11.96 -11.30 -9.02
CA ARG A 150 -12.61 -12.50 -8.39
C ARG A 150 -11.65 -13.35 -7.58
N ILE A 151 -10.44 -13.56 -8.10
CA ILE A 151 -9.40 -14.30 -7.39
C ILE A 151 -9.01 -13.59 -6.09
N ILE A 152 -8.73 -12.29 -6.18
CA ILE A 152 -8.37 -11.49 -5.02
C ILE A 152 -9.50 -11.45 -3.99
N ALA A 153 -10.76 -11.27 -4.42
CA ALA A 153 -11.91 -11.30 -3.51
C ALA A 153 -11.96 -12.60 -2.70
N GLY A 154 -11.83 -13.75 -3.35
CA GLY A 154 -11.79 -15.05 -2.66
C GLY A 154 -10.61 -15.19 -1.69
N MET A 155 -9.44 -14.64 -2.03
CA MET A 155 -8.28 -14.64 -1.12
C MET A 155 -8.48 -13.75 0.09
N LEU A 156 -9.09 -12.57 -0.08
CA LEU A 156 -9.40 -11.66 1.02
C LEU A 156 -10.43 -12.28 1.97
N GLU A 157 -11.44 -12.97 1.46
CA GLU A 157 -12.39 -13.74 2.27
C GLU A 157 -11.72 -14.86 3.08
N ALA A 158 -10.80 -15.60 2.45
CA ALA A 158 -10.03 -16.60 3.14
C ALA A 158 -9.12 -15.97 4.22
N ALA A 159 -8.48 -14.83 3.94
CA ALA A 159 -7.67 -14.09 4.92
C ALA A 159 -8.49 -13.61 6.13
N GLU A 160 -9.71 -13.12 5.91
CA GLU A 160 -10.60 -12.67 6.98
C GLU A 160 -11.07 -13.82 7.91
N SER A 161 -11.10 -15.04 7.43
CA SER A 161 -11.46 -16.21 8.26
C SER A 161 -10.46 -16.48 9.38
N HIS A 162 -9.26 -15.88 9.31
CA HIS A 162 -8.20 -16.04 10.29
C HIS A 162 -7.98 -14.75 11.09
N SER A 163 -8.42 -14.71 12.33
CA SER A 163 -8.38 -13.53 13.21
C SER A 163 -6.97 -12.95 13.44
N GLY A 164 -5.92 -13.76 13.25
CA GLY A 164 -4.52 -13.34 13.34
C GLY A 164 -3.95 -12.69 12.07
N THR A 165 -4.74 -12.51 11.00
CA THR A 165 -4.26 -11.99 9.74
C THR A 165 -4.52 -10.48 9.62
N CYS A 166 -3.45 -9.71 9.37
CA CYS A 166 -3.54 -8.35 8.86
C CYS A 166 -3.07 -8.31 7.41
N MET A 167 -3.82 -7.63 6.54
CA MET A 167 -3.46 -7.52 5.13
C MET A 167 -3.72 -6.13 4.57
N LEU A 168 -2.70 -5.57 3.91
CA LEU A 168 -2.82 -4.37 3.09
C LEU A 168 -2.49 -4.74 1.64
N LEU A 169 -3.48 -4.58 0.76
CA LEU A 169 -3.34 -4.85 -0.66
C LEU A 169 -3.40 -3.54 -1.46
N VAL A 170 -2.34 -3.20 -2.13
CA VAL A 170 -2.33 -2.14 -3.16
C VAL A 170 -2.97 -2.68 -4.43
N THR A 171 -3.97 -1.98 -4.95
CA THR A 171 -4.67 -2.42 -6.15
C THR A 171 -5.31 -1.25 -6.92
N HIS A 172 -5.43 -1.41 -8.24
CA HIS A 172 -6.23 -0.54 -9.10
C HIS A 172 -7.66 -1.09 -9.33
N LEU A 173 -7.92 -2.32 -8.89
CA LEU A 173 -9.18 -3.03 -9.10
C LEU A 173 -10.12 -2.98 -7.89
N ALA A 174 -9.90 -2.10 -6.91
CA ALA A 174 -10.69 -2.05 -5.68
C ALA A 174 -12.21 -2.09 -5.92
N PRO A 175 -12.81 -1.30 -6.83
CA PRO A 175 -14.25 -1.40 -7.10
C PRO A 175 -14.69 -2.78 -7.58
N ALA A 176 -13.95 -3.39 -8.49
CA ALA A 176 -14.26 -4.72 -9.02
C ALA A 176 -14.06 -5.83 -7.97
N ILE A 177 -13.09 -5.67 -7.07
CA ILE A 177 -12.86 -6.60 -5.95
C ILE A 177 -14.02 -6.52 -4.95
N VAL A 178 -14.45 -5.31 -4.58
CA VAL A 178 -15.59 -5.09 -3.68
C VAL A 178 -16.89 -5.64 -4.28
N GLU A 179 -17.12 -5.42 -5.58
CA GLU A 179 -18.26 -6.00 -6.30
C GLU A 179 -18.20 -7.54 -6.31
N ALA A 180 -17.04 -8.12 -6.61
CA ALA A 180 -16.84 -9.58 -6.64
C ALA A 180 -17.00 -10.22 -5.25
N ALA A 181 -16.58 -9.54 -4.18
CA ALA A 181 -16.76 -9.99 -2.80
C ALA A 181 -18.21 -9.87 -2.29
N GLY A 182 -19.04 -9.04 -2.93
CA GLY A 182 -20.44 -8.83 -2.56
C GLY A 182 -20.65 -8.19 -1.19
N LYS A 183 -19.62 -7.53 -0.64
CA LYS A 183 -19.66 -6.85 0.67
C LYS A 183 -18.77 -5.62 0.67
N GLU A 184 -19.05 -4.68 1.57
CA GLU A 184 -18.19 -3.53 1.80
C GLU A 184 -16.84 -3.96 2.36
N MET A 185 -15.78 -3.39 1.82
CA MET A 185 -14.40 -3.58 2.27
C MET A 185 -13.73 -2.23 2.51
N ARG A 186 -12.91 -2.16 3.54
CA ARG A 186 -12.12 -0.97 3.78
C ARG A 186 -11.23 -0.68 2.57
N THR A 187 -11.44 0.49 1.98
CA THR A 187 -10.64 0.98 0.86
C THR A 187 -10.06 2.33 1.24
N ASP A 188 -8.74 2.42 1.33
CA ASP A 188 -8.03 3.64 1.65
C ASP A 188 -7.41 4.22 0.38
N GLY A 189 -7.24 5.54 0.31
CA GLY A 189 -6.80 6.18 -0.92
C GLY A 189 -5.73 7.23 -0.73
N ILE A 190 -4.67 7.16 -1.54
CA ILE A 190 -3.66 8.21 -1.68
C ILE A 190 -4.08 9.15 -2.80
N GLU A 191 -4.51 10.36 -2.46
CA GLU A 191 -5.09 11.32 -3.40
C GLU A 191 -4.01 12.20 -4.03
N ALA A 192 -4.09 12.40 -5.34
CA ALA A 192 -3.34 13.45 -6.03
C ALA A 192 -4.22 14.69 -6.13
N ARG A 193 -3.72 15.83 -5.63
CA ARG A 193 -4.45 17.11 -5.55
C ARG A 193 -4.35 17.95 -6.82
N GLY A 194 -3.41 17.61 -7.71
CA GLY A 194 -3.16 18.36 -8.95
C GLY A 194 -1.69 18.33 -9.35
N LEU A 195 -1.28 19.34 -10.10
CA LEU A 195 0.09 19.61 -10.51
C LEU A 195 0.60 20.87 -9.82
N ASP A 196 1.88 20.88 -9.47
CA ASP A 196 2.57 22.09 -8.98
C ASP A 196 3.02 22.99 -10.14
N GLU A 197 3.74 24.08 -9.82
CA GLU A 197 4.28 25.03 -10.80
C GLU A 197 5.30 24.39 -11.75
N ASN A 198 5.92 23.28 -11.36
CA ASN A 198 6.85 22.51 -12.18
C ASN A 198 6.18 21.36 -12.95
N LEU A 199 4.84 21.29 -12.89
CA LEU A 199 4.04 20.21 -13.47
C LEU A 199 4.30 18.84 -12.84
N GLU A 200 4.74 18.79 -11.57
CA GLU A 200 4.86 17.57 -10.80
C GLU A 200 3.58 17.32 -9.98
N LEU A 201 3.26 16.03 -9.77
CA LEU A 201 2.05 15.65 -9.04
C LEU A 201 2.17 16.06 -7.55
N ILE A 202 1.22 16.85 -7.08
CA ILE A 202 1.01 17.12 -5.66
C ILE A 202 0.21 15.96 -5.08
N VAL A 203 0.83 15.16 -4.23
CA VAL A 203 0.23 13.96 -3.64
C VAL A 203 0.12 14.11 -2.14
N ASP A 204 -1.06 13.78 -1.60
CA ASP A 204 -1.25 13.61 -0.17
C ASP A 204 -0.82 12.19 0.21
N ARG A 205 0.41 12.03 0.67
CA ARG A 205 1.02 10.70 0.88
C ARG A 205 0.42 9.92 2.05
N THR A 206 -0.29 10.60 2.96
CA THR A 206 -1.09 9.93 3.99
C THR A 206 -2.41 9.44 3.40
N PRO A 207 -2.68 8.13 3.38
CA PRO A 207 -3.91 7.59 2.85
C PRO A 207 -5.14 8.11 3.61
N ARG A 208 -6.15 8.51 2.87
CA ARG A 208 -7.47 8.80 3.44
C ARG A 208 -8.23 7.52 3.63
N ARG A 209 -8.71 7.32 4.84
CA ARG A 209 -9.46 6.12 5.22
C ARG A 209 -10.84 6.10 4.57
N ASN A 210 -11.29 4.90 4.17
CA ASN A 210 -12.56 4.67 3.51
C ASN A 210 -12.79 5.64 2.33
N HIS A 211 -11.75 5.87 1.56
CA HIS A 211 -11.75 6.76 0.41
C HIS A 211 -11.14 6.08 -0.80
N LEU A 212 -11.93 5.92 -1.84
CA LEU A 212 -11.45 5.43 -3.14
C LEU A 212 -10.75 6.58 -3.86
N ALA A 213 -9.41 6.59 -3.86
CA ALA A 213 -8.66 7.58 -4.60
C ALA A 213 -8.77 7.35 -6.12
N ARG A 214 -8.91 8.44 -6.86
CA ARG A 214 -8.96 8.40 -8.31
C ARG A 214 -7.57 8.15 -8.89
N SER A 215 -7.51 7.36 -9.95
CA SER A 215 -6.31 7.28 -10.79
C SER A 215 -6.05 8.65 -11.45
N THR A 216 -4.80 8.96 -11.76
CA THR A 216 -4.37 10.28 -12.25
C THR A 216 -3.99 10.34 -13.75
N PRO A 217 -4.54 9.50 -14.66
CA PRO A 217 -4.19 9.59 -16.08
C PRO A 217 -4.52 10.97 -16.67
N GLU A 218 -5.63 11.58 -16.24
CA GLU A 218 -6.02 12.93 -16.66
C GLU A 218 -4.92 13.95 -16.31
N LEU A 219 -4.39 13.93 -15.09
CA LEU A 219 -3.32 14.86 -14.67
C LEU A 219 -2.02 14.64 -15.47
N ILE A 220 -1.71 13.38 -15.79
CA ILE A 220 -0.56 13.04 -16.64
C ILE A 220 -0.77 13.59 -18.05
N VAL A 221 -1.95 13.41 -18.65
CA VAL A 221 -2.25 13.95 -19.99
C VAL A 221 -2.23 15.48 -19.95
N ARG A 222 -2.76 16.12 -18.92
CA ARG A 222 -2.71 17.57 -18.74
C ARG A 222 -1.26 18.07 -18.71
N ARG A 223 -0.38 17.42 -17.95
CA ARG A 223 1.06 17.69 -17.92
C ARG A 223 1.70 17.57 -19.30
N LEU A 224 1.32 16.55 -20.09
CA LEU A 224 1.83 16.35 -21.44
C LEU A 224 1.35 17.47 -22.40
N VAL A 225 0.10 17.94 -22.29
CA VAL A 225 -0.40 19.10 -23.04
C VAL A 225 0.45 20.34 -22.77
N GLU A 226 0.79 20.60 -21.50
CA GLU A 226 1.55 21.78 -21.10
C GLU A 226 3.04 21.70 -21.48
N ARG A 227 3.63 20.51 -21.50
CA ARG A 227 5.05 20.27 -21.85
C ARG A 227 5.28 20.10 -23.37
N SER A 228 4.23 19.88 -24.15
CA SER A 228 4.33 19.60 -25.60
C SER A 228 4.00 20.84 -26.45
N ASN A 229 4.52 20.85 -27.68
CA ASN A 229 4.22 21.87 -28.69
C ASN A 229 3.80 21.22 -30.01
N GLY A 230 3.14 22.00 -30.92
CA GLY A 230 2.73 21.55 -32.24
C GLY A 230 1.78 20.35 -32.20
N ASP A 231 1.88 19.48 -33.19
CA ASP A 231 0.99 18.31 -33.39
C ASP A 231 0.85 17.41 -32.17
N ALA A 232 1.92 17.25 -31.40
CA ALA A 232 1.88 16.45 -30.18
C ALA A 232 0.95 17.07 -29.12
N ARG A 233 0.95 18.39 -28.99
CA ARG A 233 0.04 19.09 -28.08
C ARG A 233 -1.41 18.90 -28.47
N ASP A 234 -1.71 18.96 -29.77
CA ASP A 234 -3.07 18.78 -30.31
C ASP A 234 -3.60 17.37 -30.02
N VAL A 235 -2.73 16.35 -30.19
CA VAL A 235 -3.06 14.96 -29.84
C VAL A 235 -3.38 14.84 -28.34
N PHE A 236 -2.51 15.35 -27.44
CA PHE A 236 -2.76 15.28 -26.01
C PHE A 236 -3.98 16.10 -25.57
N THR A 237 -4.25 17.24 -26.22
CA THR A 237 -5.46 18.03 -25.98
C THR A 237 -6.71 17.25 -26.36
N SER A 238 -6.70 16.54 -27.49
CA SER A 238 -7.80 15.68 -27.92
C SER A 238 -8.02 14.51 -26.94
N ILE A 239 -6.94 13.93 -26.40
CA ILE A 239 -7.02 12.87 -25.38
C ILE A 239 -7.60 13.43 -24.08
N LEU A 240 -7.14 14.61 -23.63
CA LEU A 240 -7.62 15.26 -22.40
C LEU A 240 -9.12 15.56 -22.46
N GLY A 241 -9.65 15.90 -23.65
CA GLY A 241 -11.08 16.15 -23.84
C GLY A 241 -11.97 14.90 -23.75
N ARG A 242 -11.39 13.71 -23.52
CA ARG A 242 -12.13 12.43 -23.33
C ARG A 242 -12.30 12.04 -21.86
N PHE A 243 -11.62 12.73 -20.93
CA PHE A 243 -11.77 12.58 -19.49
C PHE A 243 -12.85 13.51 -18.93
#